data_cb4a5b670f0829efdf07dd7ff3f50bdc
#
_entry.id   cb4a5b670f0829efdf07dd7ff3f50bdc
#
_cell.length_a   1.000
_cell.length_b   1.000
_cell.length_c   1.000
_cell.angle_alpha   90.00
_cell.angle_beta   90.00
_cell.angle_gamma   90.00
#
_symmetry.space_group_name_H-M   'P 1'
#
loop_
_entity.id
_entity.type
_entity.pdbx_description
1 polymer ?
#
loop_
_entity_poly.entity_id
_entity_poly.type
_entity_poly.pdbx_seq_one_letter_code
_entity_poly.pdbx_strand_id
1 'polypeptide(L)'
;MAKAPKTFESRKSLMLNVLQGLCRDRVEGSGGHHPPPEQWPKTRELADKCGENIYTTRTLLLALEKEGKVHCTHRSINNSLRWYSCDEQAALKKE
;
A
#
# COMPACT_ATOMS: atom_id res chain seq x y z
N MET A 1 21.46 5.76 -15.93
CA MET A 1 20.60 6.43 -15.46
C MET A 1 19.43 5.68 -15.07
N ALA A 2 18.96 5.89 -14.00
CA ALA A 2 17.86 5.15 -13.54
C ALA A 2 16.64 5.49 -14.30
N LYS A 3 15.85 4.52 -14.58
CA LYS A 3 14.72 4.76 -15.25
C LYS A 3 13.60 4.41 -14.43
N ALA A 4 12.55 5.07 -14.51
CA ALA A 4 11.35 4.74 -13.77
C ALA A 4 10.85 3.42 -14.31
N PRO A 5 10.21 2.62 -13.50
CA PRO A 5 9.65 1.37 -13.95
C PRO A 5 8.60 1.65 -14.99
N LYS A 6 8.62 0.88 -16.06
CA LYS A 6 7.69 1.08 -17.11
C LYS A 6 6.68 0.00 -17.25
N THR A 7 6.96 -1.19 -16.81
CA THR A 7 6.00 -2.27 -16.97
C THR A 7 5.01 -2.24 -15.82
N PHE A 8 3.87 -2.82 -16.04
CA PHE A 8 2.85 -2.89 -15.03
C PHE A 8 3.39 -3.65 -13.81
N GLU A 9 4.11 -4.74 -14.05
CA GLU A 9 4.66 -5.53 -12.95
C GLU A 9 5.68 -4.73 -12.13
N SER A 10 6.52 -3.97 -12.78
CA SER A 10 7.49 -3.16 -12.07
C SER A 10 6.82 -2.10 -11.25
N ARG A 11 5.77 -1.50 -11.78
CA ARG A 11 5.05 -0.47 -11.07
C ARG A 11 4.33 -1.07 -9.88
N LYS A 12 3.77 -2.27 -10.03
CA LYS A 12 3.11 -2.94 -8.92
C LYS A 12 4.10 -3.20 -7.80
N SER A 13 5.30 -3.68 -8.16
CA SER A 13 6.31 -3.99 -7.16
C SER A 13 6.73 -2.75 -6.40
N LEU A 14 6.91 -1.65 -7.10
CA LEU A 14 7.29 -0.42 -6.46
C LEU A 14 6.17 0.04 -5.52
N MET A 15 4.94 -0.02 -5.99
CA MET A 15 3.80 0.40 -5.20
C MET A 15 3.71 -0.43 -3.92
N LEU A 16 3.92 -1.72 -4.03
CA LEU A 16 3.87 -2.60 -2.88
C LEU A 16 4.98 -2.26 -1.89
N ASN A 17 6.19 -2.01 -2.37
CA ASN A 17 7.28 -1.66 -1.51
C ASN A 17 7.02 -0.37 -0.76
N VAL A 18 6.48 0.62 -1.44
CA VAL A 18 6.18 1.89 -0.82
C VAL A 18 5.09 1.72 0.23
N LEU A 19 4.07 0.94 -0.10
CA LEU A 19 2.98 0.71 0.82
C LEU A 19 3.46 -0.02 2.06
N GLN A 20 4.30 -1.03 1.90
CA GLN A 20 4.82 -1.78 3.01
C GLN A 20 5.65 -0.87 3.93
N GLY A 21 6.42 0.03 3.34
CA GLY A 21 7.21 0.96 4.14
C GLY A 21 6.34 1.90 4.95
N LEU A 22 5.28 2.43 4.33
CA LEU A 22 4.38 3.32 5.03
C LEU A 22 3.64 2.58 6.14
N CYS A 23 3.23 1.36 5.89
CA CYS A 23 2.53 0.59 6.90
C CYS A 23 3.43 0.26 8.07
N ARG A 24 4.69 -0.03 7.78
CA ARG A 24 5.62 -0.33 8.82
C ARG A 24 5.80 0.88 9.72
N ASP A 25 5.90 2.06 9.13
CA ASP A 25 6.04 3.28 9.89
C ASP A 25 4.82 3.52 10.77
N ARG A 26 3.64 3.25 10.26
CA ARG A 26 2.44 3.46 11.01
C ARG A 26 2.29 2.48 12.16
N VAL A 27 2.75 1.24 11.95
CA VAL A 27 2.71 0.25 13.00
C VAL A 27 3.67 0.67 14.11
N GLU A 28 4.84 1.18 13.76
CA GLU A 28 5.78 1.61 14.75
C GLU A 28 5.23 2.80 15.50
N GLY A 29 4.55 3.70 14.82
CA GLY A 29 3.97 4.85 15.46
C GLY A 29 2.81 4.48 16.37
N SER A 30 2.25 3.29 16.21
CA SER A 30 1.16 2.83 17.04
C SER A 30 1.66 1.87 18.11
N GLY A 31 2.92 1.88 18.40
CA GLY A 31 3.45 1.02 19.43
C GLY A 31 3.49 -0.45 19.08
N GLY A 32 3.63 -0.73 17.79
CA GLY A 32 3.71 -2.11 17.36
C GLY A 32 2.37 -2.76 17.05
N HIS A 33 1.27 -2.02 17.21
CA HIS A 33 -0.04 -2.57 16.94
C HIS A 33 -0.49 -2.20 15.54
N HIS A 34 -1.42 -2.94 15.00
CA HIS A 34 -1.97 -2.62 13.71
C HIS A 34 -2.75 -1.30 13.83
N PRO A 35 -2.51 -0.33 12.98
CA PRO A 35 -3.22 0.91 13.06
C PRO A 35 -4.66 0.71 12.58
N PRO A 36 -5.58 1.54 13.02
CA PRO A 36 -6.95 1.45 12.54
C PRO A 36 -7.02 1.90 11.09
N PRO A 37 -8.03 1.49 10.36
CA PRO A 37 -8.11 1.84 8.94
C PRO A 37 -8.00 3.33 8.64
N GLU A 38 -8.41 4.17 9.56
CA GLU A 38 -8.33 5.61 9.36
C GLU A 38 -6.89 6.08 9.27
N GLN A 39 -5.94 5.27 9.71
CA GLN A 39 -4.56 5.64 9.67
C GLN A 39 -3.80 4.93 8.58
N TRP A 40 -4.47 4.08 7.80
CA TRP A 40 -3.81 3.40 6.71
C TRP A 40 -3.51 4.41 5.61
N PRO A 41 -2.49 4.16 4.80
CA PRO A 41 -2.16 5.07 3.71
C PRO A 41 -3.32 5.29 2.74
N LYS A 42 -3.42 6.50 2.21
CA LYS A 42 -4.46 6.85 1.27
C LYS A 42 -3.95 6.64 -0.13
N THR A 43 -4.85 6.47 -1.07
CA THR A 43 -4.50 6.32 -2.47
C THR A 43 -3.64 7.49 -2.92
N ARG A 44 -4.04 8.71 -2.57
CA ARG A 44 -3.29 9.88 -2.98
C ARG A 44 -1.87 9.90 -2.43
N GLU A 45 -1.70 9.47 -1.19
CA GLU A 45 -0.41 9.43 -0.57
C GLU A 45 0.50 8.49 -1.34
N LEU A 46 -0.04 7.33 -1.74
CA LEU A 46 0.73 6.36 -2.47
C LEU A 46 1.04 6.87 -3.87
N ALA A 47 0.09 7.55 -4.49
CA ALA A 47 0.29 8.10 -5.81
C ALA A 47 1.44 9.10 -5.79
N ASP A 48 1.47 9.97 -4.79
CA ASP A 48 2.50 10.96 -4.68
C ASP A 48 3.86 10.33 -4.47
N LYS A 49 3.92 9.32 -3.64
CA LYS A 49 5.20 8.70 -3.35
C LYS A 49 5.76 7.91 -4.51
N CYS A 50 4.90 7.38 -5.36
CA CYS A 50 5.34 6.60 -6.49
C CYS A 50 5.42 7.41 -7.78
N GLY A 51 5.00 8.65 -7.75
CA GLY A 51 5.01 9.47 -8.96
C GLY A 51 3.97 9.01 -9.97
N GLU A 52 2.83 8.50 -9.49
CA GLU A 52 1.78 8.05 -10.37
C GLU A 52 0.54 8.89 -10.17
N ASN A 53 -0.40 8.81 -11.11
CA ASN A 53 -1.64 9.50 -10.88
C ASN A 53 -2.57 8.60 -10.09
N ILE A 54 -3.66 9.16 -9.60
CA ILE A 54 -4.58 8.44 -8.76
C ILE A 54 -5.20 7.22 -9.44
N TYR A 55 -5.56 7.36 -10.71
CA TYR A 55 -6.18 6.27 -11.42
C TYR A 55 -5.23 5.08 -11.59
N THR A 56 -4.00 5.35 -11.97
CA THR A 56 -3.02 4.30 -12.14
C THR A 56 -2.71 3.66 -10.79
N THR A 57 -2.57 4.47 -9.74
CA THR A 57 -2.29 3.97 -8.42
C THR A 57 -3.38 3.02 -7.98
N ARG A 58 -4.65 3.38 -8.18
CA ARG A 58 -5.74 2.56 -7.79
C ARG A 58 -5.73 1.25 -8.56
N THR A 59 -5.44 1.30 -9.86
CA THR A 59 -5.39 0.10 -10.68
C THR A 59 -4.31 -0.85 -10.18
N LEU A 60 -3.14 -0.30 -9.84
CA LEU A 60 -2.04 -1.11 -9.35
C LEU A 60 -2.38 -1.73 -8.00
N LEU A 61 -2.99 -0.94 -7.13
CA LEU A 61 -3.34 -1.42 -5.80
C LEU A 61 -4.44 -2.48 -5.86
N LEU A 62 -5.40 -2.31 -6.75
CA LEU A 62 -6.46 -3.30 -6.89
C LEU A 62 -5.89 -4.62 -7.42
N ALA A 63 -4.90 -4.54 -8.30
CA ALA A 63 -4.26 -5.74 -8.80
C ALA A 63 -3.52 -6.44 -7.67
N LEU A 64 -2.87 -5.68 -6.79
CA LEU A 64 -2.17 -6.26 -5.65
C LEU A 64 -3.17 -6.89 -4.68
N GLU A 65 -4.33 -6.28 -4.52
CA GLU A 65 -5.33 -6.82 -3.63
C GLU A 65 -5.83 -8.14 -4.17
N LYS A 66 -6.03 -8.23 -5.48
CA LYS A 66 -6.46 -9.44 -6.08
C LYS A 66 -5.44 -10.54 -5.89
N GLU A 67 -4.17 -10.21 -5.81
CA GLU A 67 -3.12 -11.18 -5.58
C GLU A 67 -2.97 -11.50 -4.10
N GLY A 68 -3.75 -10.87 -3.25
CA GLY A 68 -3.69 -11.13 -1.82
C GLY A 68 -2.56 -10.44 -1.11
N LYS A 69 -1.93 -9.46 -1.73
CA LYS A 69 -0.80 -8.79 -1.14
C LYS A 69 -1.12 -7.53 -0.37
N VAL A 70 -2.25 -6.94 -0.63
CA VAL A 70 -2.67 -5.76 0.10
C VAL A 70 -4.14 -5.87 0.48
N HIS A 71 -4.55 -5.06 1.44
CA HIS A 71 -5.94 -5.00 1.87
C HIS A 71 -6.47 -3.61 1.58
N CYS A 72 -7.75 -3.53 1.26
CA CYS A 72 -8.39 -2.27 0.95
C CYS A 72 -9.65 -2.15 1.78
N THR A 73 -10.00 -0.94 2.19
CA THR A 73 -11.20 -0.75 2.99
C THR A 73 -12.46 -0.94 2.17
N HIS A 74 -12.36 -0.80 0.85
CA HIS A 74 -13.48 -0.91 -0.06
C HIS A 74 -14.57 0.13 0.19
N ARG A 75 -14.36 1.03 1.14
CA ARG A 75 -15.25 2.12 1.34
C ARG A 75 -14.38 3.28 1.73
N SER A 76 -14.74 4.46 1.27
CA SER A 76 -13.94 5.63 1.54
C SER A 76 -14.00 6.00 3.01
N ILE A 77 -12.86 6.44 3.52
CA ILE A 77 -12.78 6.97 4.86
C ILE A 77 -12.25 8.36 4.64
N ASN A 78 -13.04 9.35 4.95
CA ASN A 78 -12.72 10.75 4.70
C ASN A 78 -12.42 10.95 3.22
N ASN A 79 -13.29 10.40 2.38
CA ASN A 79 -13.22 10.55 0.93
C ASN A 79 -12.03 9.90 0.26
N SER A 80 -11.47 8.90 0.89
CA SER A 80 -10.34 8.24 0.28
C SER A 80 -10.31 6.76 0.67
N LEU A 81 -9.99 5.92 -0.27
CA LEU A 81 -9.81 4.52 0.04
C LEU A 81 -8.50 4.38 0.77
N ARG A 82 -8.44 3.43 1.68
CA ARG A 82 -7.25 3.18 2.47
C ARG A 82 -6.69 1.82 2.15
N TRP A 83 -5.39 1.71 2.21
CA TRP A 83 -4.70 0.48 1.81
C TRP A 83 -3.72 0.06 2.88
N TYR A 84 -3.56 -1.23 3.05
CA TYR A 84 -2.65 -1.75 4.05
C TYR A 84 -1.99 -3.03 3.56
N SER A 85 -0.72 -3.20 3.85
CA SER A 85 -0.03 -4.42 3.52
C SER A 85 0.77 -4.86 4.71
N CYS A 86 0.51 -6.07 5.19
CA CYS A 86 1.27 -6.60 6.28
C CYS A 86 2.58 -7.08 5.76
N ASP A 87 3.57 -7.05 6.62
CA ASP A 87 4.83 -7.59 6.29
C ASP A 87 4.63 -9.07 6.17
N GLU A 88 5.05 -9.66 5.06
CA GLU A 88 4.94 -11.02 4.90
C GLU A 88 5.59 -11.83 5.91
N GLN A 89 6.70 -11.40 6.42
CA GLN A 89 7.34 -12.11 7.42
C GLN A 89 6.56 -12.19 8.66
N ALA A 90 5.87 -11.14 9.02
CA ALA A 90 5.04 -11.16 10.18
C ALA A 90 3.91 -12.13 9.99
N ALA A 91 3.37 -12.17 8.82
CA ALA A 91 2.29 -13.07 8.56
C ALA A 91 2.73 -14.52 8.69
N LEU A 92 3.90 -14.80 8.21
CA LEU A 92 4.39 -16.13 8.33
C LEU A 92 4.68 -16.53 9.71
N LYS A 93 5.07 -15.60 10.53
CA LYS A 93 5.33 -15.92 11.84
C LYS A 93 4.19 -16.31 12.60
N LYS A 94 3.08 -15.99 12.21
CA LYS A 94 1.98 -16.32 12.87
C LYS A 94 1.73 -17.65 13.00
N GLU A 95 2.10 -18.37 12.35
CA GLU A 95 1.83 -19.62 12.46
C GLU A 95 2.46 -20.30 12.94
#